data_5d316e244bf192c119fbcd19648f1421
#
_entry.id   5d316e244bf192c119fbcd19648f1421
#
_cell.length_a   1.000
_cell.length_b   1.000
_cell.length_c   1.000
_cell.angle_alpha   90.00
_cell.angle_beta   90.00
_cell.angle_gamma   90.00
#
_symmetry.space_group_name_H-M   'P 1'
#
loop_
_entity.id
_entity.type
_entity.pdbx_description
1 polymer ?
#
loop_
_entity_poly.entity_id
_entity_poly.type
_entity_poly.pdbx_seq_one_letter_code
_entity_poly.pdbx_strand_id
1 'polypeptide(L)'
;MLLENVERVHDFLSLDFITELSKRGVRTVSDFQRYDPEKIVEISQESKCEQKETLNTVFKFRRHLFISHASSCEQSWYSTSIKSNILRTRIKDFDAIFNWGFKGGFIYEVYGMPGTGRTQLSLFLTATNALNGGNTLYIDTKNDFCIDRFCEILSYNHKPQNEAKRIKLNCDKNEELVQSYLNKIRLAKIFSIQSLLTTISSVVKNLSDLTSENSMSPENWKFYRNIKLLVIDNIASIVLPLLGNEQYPMSEITAFTSEIIDKLRYSIFKCIFKSC
;
A
#
# COMPACT_ATOMS: atom_id res chain seq x y z
N MET A 1 -3.99 11.96 -4.84
CA MET A 1 -3.46 12.81 -5.91
C MET A 1 -2.68 13.92 -5.25
N LEU A 2 -1.44 14.17 -5.71
CA LEU A 2 -0.64 15.29 -5.22
C LEU A 2 -1.27 16.61 -5.65
N LEU A 3 -1.12 17.65 -4.84
CA LEU A 3 -1.74 18.96 -5.07
C LEU A 3 -1.22 19.61 -6.36
N GLU A 4 0.08 19.45 -6.62
CA GLU A 4 0.77 19.95 -7.81
C GLU A 4 0.29 19.32 -9.14
N ASN A 5 -0.27 18.11 -9.07
CA ASN A 5 -0.76 17.37 -10.24
C ASN A 5 -2.26 17.59 -10.53
N VAL A 6 -2.87 18.56 -9.87
CA VAL A 6 -4.26 18.92 -10.12
C VAL A 6 -4.33 19.75 -11.41
N GLU A 7 -5.22 19.37 -12.31
CA GLU A 7 -5.47 20.13 -13.52
C GLU A 7 -5.88 21.58 -13.16
N ARG A 8 -5.23 22.57 -13.78
CA ARG A 8 -5.42 24.01 -13.51
C ARG A 8 -5.12 24.46 -12.08
N VAL A 9 -4.29 23.74 -11.33
CA VAL A 9 -3.92 24.18 -9.97
C VAL A 9 -3.27 25.58 -9.99
N HIS A 10 -2.48 25.87 -11.03
CA HIS A 10 -1.76 27.14 -11.18
C HIS A 10 -2.67 28.34 -11.52
N ASP A 11 -3.92 28.09 -11.91
CA ASP A 11 -4.93 29.16 -12.08
C ASP A 11 -5.39 29.72 -10.71
N PHE A 12 -5.15 28.97 -9.64
CA PHE A 12 -5.60 29.29 -8.28
C PHE A 12 -4.44 29.51 -7.30
N LEU A 13 -3.41 28.68 -7.39
CA LEU A 13 -2.30 28.65 -6.42
C LEU A 13 -0.97 28.81 -7.17
N SER A 14 -0.12 29.73 -6.69
CA SER A 14 1.24 29.88 -7.24
C SER A 14 2.12 28.65 -6.88
N LEU A 15 3.14 28.42 -7.69
CA LEU A 15 4.09 27.32 -7.46
C LEU A 15 4.80 27.48 -6.10
N ASP A 16 5.18 28.70 -5.74
CA ASP A 16 5.83 29.00 -4.47
C ASP A 16 4.92 28.68 -3.28
N PHE A 17 3.62 29.00 -3.41
CA PHE A 17 2.63 28.70 -2.39
C PHE A 17 2.39 27.19 -2.22
N ILE A 18 2.33 26.43 -3.32
CA ILE A 18 2.23 24.97 -3.29
C ILE A 18 3.46 24.36 -2.62
N THR A 19 4.64 24.90 -2.92
CA THR A 19 5.90 24.43 -2.31
C THR A 19 5.91 24.68 -0.79
N GLU A 20 5.42 25.85 -0.34
CA GLU A 20 5.34 26.17 1.07
C GLU A 20 4.32 25.31 1.81
N LEU A 21 3.16 25.04 1.20
CA LEU A 21 2.17 24.09 1.69
C LEU A 21 2.78 22.68 1.87
N SER A 22 3.56 22.25 0.89
CA SER A 22 4.23 20.94 0.92
C SER A 22 5.21 20.81 2.06
N LYS A 23 5.97 21.87 2.38
CA LYS A 23 6.89 21.90 3.54
C LYS A 23 6.15 21.76 4.87
N ARG A 24 4.90 22.22 4.95
CA ARG A 24 4.04 22.12 6.14
C ARG A 24 3.16 20.87 6.16
N GLY A 25 3.43 19.91 5.27
CA GLY A 25 2.75 18.61 5.25
C GLY A 25 1.45 18.58 4.43
N VAL A 26 1.04 19.70 3.80
CA VAL A 26 -0.13 19.76 2.92
C VAL A 26 0.31 19.44 1.49
N ARG A 27 0.34 18.15 1.13
CA ARG A 27 0.87 17.66 -0.15
C ARG A 27 -0.20 17.12 -1.08
N THR A 28 -1.29 16.61 -0.54
CA THR A 28 -2.35 15.99 -1.31
C THR A 28 -3.61 16.85 -1.35
N VAL A 29 -4.48 16.59 -2.33
CA VAL A 29 -5.81 17.20 -2.40
C VAL A 29 -6.61 16.95 -1.12
N SER A 30 -6.49 15.74 -0.55
CA SER A 30 -7.15 15.40 0.72
C SER A 30 -6.61 16.23 1.89
N ASP A 31 -5.30 16.43 1.95
CA ASP A 31 -4.69 17.26 3.00
C ASP A 31 -5.20 18.70 2.88
N PHE A 32 -5.16 19.25 1.66
CA PHE A 32 -5.64 20.60 1.38
C PHE A 32 -7.12 20.78 1.72
N GLN A 33 -7.96 19.79 1.44
CA GLN A 33 -9.39 19.86 1.77
C GLN A 33 -9.67 19.79 3.28
N ARG A 34 -8.86 19.04 4.02
CA ARG A 34 -9.02 18.86 5.49
C ARG A 34 -8.37 19.97 6.31
N TYR A 35 -7.35 20.62 5.75
CA TYR A 35 -6.61 21.66 6.46
C TYR A 35 -7.50 22.89 6.68
N ASP A 36 -7.34 23.58 7.81
CA ASP A 36 -8.09 24.78 8.11
C ASP A 36 -7.80 25.89 7.05
N PRO A 37 -8.83 26.46 6.39
CA PRO A 37 -8.63 27.48 5.39
C PRO A 37 -7.90 28.73 5.90
N GLU A 38 -8.15 29.14 7.16
CA GLU A 38 -7.51 30.29 7.77
C GLU A 38 -6.01 30.03 7.97
N LYS A 39 -5.64 28.83 8.40
CA LYS A 39 -4.24 28.42 8.53
C LYS A 39 -3.53 28.29 7.18
N ILE A 40 -4.26 27.94 6.11
CA ILE A 40 -3.70 27.95 4.73
C ILE A 40 -3.32 29.37 4.34
N VAL A 41 -4.16 30.37 4.65
CA VAL A 41 -3.89 31.76 4.34
C VAL A 41 -2.75 32.35 5.16
N GLU A 42 -2.61 31.97 6.42
CA GLU A 42 -1.47 32.36 7.27
C GLU A 42 -0.12 31.93 6.66
N ILE A 43 -0.10 30.86 5.86
CA ILE A 43 1.08 30.38 5.18
C ILE A 43 1.54 31.34 4.07
N SER A 44 0.64 32.10 3.46
CA SER A 44 1.00 33.04 2.39
C SER A 44 1.81 34.24 2.84
N GLN A 45 1.91 34.51 4.15
CA GLN A 45 2.58 35.66 4.74
C GLN A 45 2.14 37.04 4.20
N GLU A 46 0.94 37.12 3.62
CA GLU A 46 0.38 38.29 3.01
C GLU A 46 -0.23 39.28 4.01
N SER A 47 -0.41 40.53 3.58
CA SER A 47 -1.09 41.54 4.38
C SER A 47 -2.58 41.20 4.64
N LYS A 48 -3.18 41.75 5.71
CA LYS A 48 -4.59 41.44 6.07
C LYS A 48 -5.61 41.69 4.94
N CYS A 49 -5.36 42.58 4.00
CA CYS A 49 -6.24 42.81 2.85
C CYS A 49 -6.07 41.70 1.80
N GLU A 50 -4.85 41.31 1.50
CA GLU A 50 -4.51 40.23 0.57
C GLU A 50 -4.97 38.88 1.12
N GLN A 51 -4.91 38.66 2.42
CA GLN A 51 -5.41 37.44 3.09
C GLN A 51 -6.89 37.13 2.78
N LYS A 52 -7.76 38.16 2.61
CA LYS A 52 -9.15 37.96 2.22
C LYS A 52 -9.28 37.48 0.77
N GLU A 53 -8.43 37.99 -0.13
CA GLU A 53 -8.43 37.55 -1.53
C GLU A 53 -7.88 36.13 -1.63
N THR A 54 -6.83 35.83 -0.90
CA THR A 54 -6.25 34.49 -0.84
C THR A 54 -7.23 33.47 -0.23
N LEU A 55 -7.97 33.87 0.81
CA LEU A 55 -9.03 33.04 1.37
C LEU A 55 -10.13 32.73 0.35
N ASN A 56 -10.58 33.75 -0.40
CA ASN A 56 -11.54 33.55 -1.48
C ASN A 56 -10.99 32.63 -2.58
N THR A 57 -9.70 32.72 -2.88
CA THR A 57 -9.03 31.85 -3.86
C THR A 57 -8.95 30.42 -3.36
N VAL A 58 -8.64 30.21 -2.08
CA VAL A 58 -8.67 28.88 -1.44
C VAL A 58 -10.06 28.26 -1.52
N PHE A 59 -11.12 29.03 -1.23
CA PHE A 59 -12.50 28.53 -1.35
C PHE A 59 -12.90 28.25 -2.80
N LYS A 60 -12.50 29.08 -3.75
CA LYS A 60 -12.74 28.86 -5.19
C LYS A 60 -12.05 27.57 -5.64
N PHE A 61 -10.80 27.36 -5.22
CA PHE A 61 -10.07 26.17 -5.57
C PHE A 61 -10.67 24.91 -4.92
N ARG A 62 -11.07 24.95 -3.65
CA ARG A 62 -11.80 23.85 -3.02
C ARG A 62 -13.10 23.52 -3.75
N ARG A 63 -13.83 24.52 -4.18
CA ARG A 63 -15.05 24.33 -4.99
C ARG A 63 -14.73 23.71 -6.35
N HIS A 64 -13.65 24.15 -7.00
CA HIS A 64 -13.18 23.56 -8.26
C HIS A 64 -12.82 22.09 -8.07
N LEU A 65 -12.06 21.76 -7.02
CA LEU A 65 -11.72 20.38 -6.65
C LEU A 65 -12.97 19.52 -6.40
N PHE A 66 -13.98 20.07 -5.75
CA PHE A 66 -15.23 19.37 -5.50
C PHE A 66 -15.98 19.07 -6.79
N ILE A 67 -16.11 20.07 -7.68
CA ILE A 67 -16.83 19.94 -8.95
C ILE A 67 -16.08 19.01 -9.90
N SER A 68 -14.77 19.15 -10.03
CA SER A 68 -13.94 18.34 -10.94
C SER A 68 -13.85 16.86 -10.51
N HIS A 69 -14.06 16.58 -9.22
CA HIS A 69 -14.04 15.21 -8.69
C HIS A 69 -15.43 14.69 -8.30
N ALA A 70 -16.48 15.49 -8.48
CA ALA A 70 -17.84 15.04 -8.27
C ALA A 70 -18.19 14.00 -9.34
N SER A 71 -18.43 12.77 -8.92
CA SER A 71 -18.99 11.73 -9.77
C SER A 71 -20.40 11.38 -9.31
N SER A 72 -21.24 10.88 -10.21
CA SER A 72 -22.55 10.38 -9.78
C SER A 72 -22.36 9.22 -8.79
N CYS A 73 -23.29 9.05 -7.86
CA CYS A 73 -23.27 7.90 -6.95
C CYS A 73 -23.19 6.59 -7.72
N GLU A 74 -23.82 6.51 -8.87
CA GLU A 74 -23.76 5.36 -9.78
C GLU A 74 -22.36 5.14 -10.33
N GLN A 75 -21.70 6.18 -10.88
CA GLN A 75 -20.31 6.11 -11.35
C GLN A 75 -19.35 5.75 -10.22
N SER A 76 -19.55 6.32 -9.03
CA SER A 76 -18.78 6.00 -7.84
C SER A 76 -18.99 4.56 -7.40
N TRP A 77 -20.23 4.06 -7.43
CA TRP A 77 -20.58 2.67 -7.16
C TRP A 77 -19.92 1.72 -8.17
N TYR A 78 -20.05 2.00 -9.47
CA TYR A 78 -19.41 1.20 -10.52
C TYR A 78 -17.89 1.19 -10.38
N SER A 79 -17.27 2.34 -10.18
CA SER A 79 -15.81 2.42 -10.00
C SER A 79 -15.32 1.69 -8.76
N THR A 80 -16.08 1.73 -7.67
CA THR A 80 -15.78 1.03 -6.42
C THR A 80 -16.04 -0.47 -6.55
N SER A 81 -17.13 -0.86 -7.20
CA SER A 81 -17.50 -2.28 -7.38
C SER A 81 -16.57 -2.99 -8.37
N ILE A 82 -16.20 -2.35 -9.48
CA ILE A 82 -15.27 -2.90 -10.47
C ILE A 82 -13.82 -2.85 -9.95
N LYS A 83 -13.47 -1.83 -9.17
CA LYS A 83 -12.15 -1.65 -8.55
C LYS A 83 -12.03 -2.29 -7.18
N SER A 84 -13.06 -2.98 -6.67
CA SER A 84 -12.94 -3.71 -5.42
C SER A 84 -11.95 -4.87 -5.60
N ASN A 85 -10.66 -4.54 -5.44
CA ASN A 85 -9.59 -5.52 -5.40
C ASN A 85 -9.74 -6.33 -4.11
N ILE A 86 -10.62 -7.30 -4.17
CA ILE A 86 -10.81 -8.25 -3.09
C ILE A 86 -9.88 -9.43 -3.37
N LEU A 87 -8.93 -9.66 -2.48
CA LEU A 87 -8.12 -10.86 -2.49
C LEU A 87 -8.88 -11.96 -1.72
N ARG A 88 -9.49 -12.86 -2.47
CA ARG A 88 -10.18 -14.03 -1.90
C ARG A 88 -9.18 -15.13 -1.59
N THR A 89 -9.29 -15.71 -0.41
CA THR A 89 -8.45 -16.84 -0.02
C THR A 89 -8.89 -18.15 -0.64
N ARG A 90 -10.14 -18.23 -1.11
CA ARG A 90 -10.81 -19.47 -1.56
C ARG A 90 -11.07 -20.48 -0.42
N ILE A 91 -10.81 -20.10 0.83
CA ILE A 91 -11.22 -20.83 2.01
C ILE A 91 -12.54 -20.20 2.46
N LYS A 92 -13.66 -20.93 2.29
CA LYS A 92 -15.02 -20.38 2.48
C LYS A 92 -15.22 -19.74 3.85
N ASP A 93 -14.81 -20.42 4.91
CA ASP A 93 -14.98 -19.93 6.28
C ASP A 93 -14.14 -18.70 6.55
N PHE A 94 -12.91 -18.66 6.00
CA PHE A 94 -12.02 -17.54 6.14
C PHE A 94 -12.52 -16.31 5.36
N ASP A 95 -12.93 -16.52 4.12
CA ASP A 95 -13.49 -15.44 3.30
C ASP A 95 -14.81 -14.88 3.90
N ALA A 96 -15.61 -15.73 4.59
CA ALA A 96 -16.83 -15.30 5.28
C ALA A 96 -16.52 -14.32 6.43
N ILE A 97 -15.46 -14.56 7.21
CA ILE A 97 -15.04 -13.67 8.31
C ILE A 97 -14.68 -12.27 7.79
N PHE A 98 -14.07 -12.19 6.60
CA PHE A 98 -13.63 -10.93 5.98
C PHE A 98 -14.63 -10.37 4.95
N ASN A 99 -15.91 -10.69 5.03
CA ASN A 99 -16.91 -10.25 4.05
C ASN A 99 -16.44 -10.51 2.60
N TRP A 100 -16.16 -11.77 2.30
CA TRP A 100 -15.76 -12.30 1.00
C TRP A 100 -14.31 -12.05 0.58
N GLY A 101 -13.42 -11.73 1.52
CA GLY A 101 -11.98 -11.65 1.32
C GLY A 101 -11.34 -10.33 1.76
N PHE A 102 -10.03 -10.23 1.56
CA PHE A 102 -9.26 -9.05 1.94
C PHE A 102 -9.50 -7.91 0.94
N LYS A 103 -10.03 -6.80 1.43
CA LYS A 103 -10.28 -5.61 0.60
C LYS A 103 -9.01 -4.80 0.42
N GLY A 104 -8.79 -4.30 -0.78
CA GLY A 104 -7.70 -3.38 -1.07
C GLY A 104 -7.83 -2.04 -0.33
N GLY A 105 -6.70 -1.45 0.03
CA GLY A 105 -6.65 -0.19 0.76
C GLY A 105 -6.74 -0.33 2.28
N PHE A 106 -6.80 -1.54 2.81
CA PHE A 106 -6.85 -1.81 4.24
C PHE A 106 -5.57 -2.50 4.71
N ILE A 107 -5.21 -2.25 5.97
CA ILE A 107 -4.16 -2.96 6.69
C ILE A 107 -4.82 -4.04 7.54
N TYR A 108 -4.39 -5.27 7.36
CA TYR A 108 -4.84 -6.42 8.12
C TYR A 108 -3.71 -6.89 9.04
N GLU A 109 -4.01 -6.99 10.30
CA GLU A 109 -3.10 -7.54 11.29
C GLU A 109 -3.59 -8.92 11.73
N VAL A 110 -2.67 -9.90 11.69
CA VAL A 110 -2.93 -11.25 12.17
C VAL A 110 -1.98 -11.56 13.31
N TYR A 111 -2.53 -11.77 14.47
CA TYR A 111 -1.79 -12.11 15.68
C TYR A 111 -2.21 -13.49 16.22
N GLY A 112 -1.33 -14.11 16.97
CA GLY A 112 -1.60 -15.42 17.57
C GLY A 112 -0.33 -16.02 18.19
N MET A 113 -0.50 -17.15 18.87
CA MET A 113 0.62 -17.86 19.47
C MET A 113 1.56 -18.47 18.42
N PRO A 114 2.82 -18.74 18.74
CA PRO A 114 3.71 -19.50 17.87
C PRO A 114 3.05 -20.81 17.41
N GLY A 115 3.26 -21.17 16.14
CA GLY A 115 2.69 -22.40 15.57
C GLY A 115 1.25 -22.29 15.04
N THR A 116 0.56 -21.16 15.19
CA THR A 116 -0.84 -20.97 14.70
C THR A 116 -0.97 -20.84 13.19
N GLY A 117 0.11 -20.87 12.42
CA GLY A 117 0.05 -20.86 10.96
C GLY A 117 0.09 -19.49 10.31
N ARG A 118 0.49 -18.42 11.02
CA ARG A 118 0.55 -17.05 10.48
C ARG A 118 1.41 -16.96 9.22
N THR A 119 2.64 -17.45 9.24
CA THR A 119 3.52 -17.52 8.06
C THR A 119 2.90 -18.37 6.94
N GLN A 120 2.23 -19.48 7.29
CA GLN A 120 1.52 -20.30 6.30
C GLN A 120 0.39 -19.52 5.61
N LEU A 121 -0.34 -18.70 6.37
CA LEU A 121 -1.38 -17.83 5.82
C LEU A 121 -0.76 -16.75 4.91
N SER A 122 0.37 -16.15 5.30
CA SER A 122 1.11 -15.17 4.49
C SER A 122 1.55 -15.75 3.14
N LEU A 123 2.13 -16.96 3.16
CA LEU A 123 2.53 -17.70 1.96
C LEU A 123 1.33 -18.06 1.10
N PHE A 124 0.23 -18.49 1.72
CA PHE A 124 -1.01 -18.84 1.03
C PHE A 124 -1.64 -17.64 0.32
N LEU A 125 -1.71 -16.48 0.98
CA LEU A 125 -2.21 -15.24 0.38
C LEU A 125 -1.31 -14.78 -0.77
N THR A 126 0.01 -14.90 -0.61
CA THR A 126 1.00 -14.59 -1.65
C THR A 126 0.81 -15.48 -2.88
N ALA A 127 0.65 -16.79 -2.68
CA ALA A 127 0.39 -17.74 -3.77
C ALA A 127 -0.95 -17.44 -4.46
N THR A 128 -2.00 -17.19 -3.69
CA THR A 128 -3.32 -16.85 -4.23
C THR A 128 -3.30 -15.54 -5.03
N ASN A 129 -2.56 -14.53 -4.55
CA ASN A 129 -2.39 -13.28 -5.28
C ASN A 129 -1.63 -13.48 -6.60
N ALA A 130 -0.57 -14.27 -6.59
CA ALA A 130 0.19 -14.59 -7.79
C ALA A 130 -0.65 -15.35 -8.84
N LEU A 131 -1.48 -16.32 -8.40
CA LEU A 131 -2.44 -17.03 -9.25
C LEU A 131 -3.49 -16.10 -9.86
N ASN A 132 -3.91 -15.07 -9.13
CA ASN A 132 -4.84 -14.05 -9.61
C ASN A 132 -4.15 -12.96 -10.47
N GLY A 133 -2.87 -13.16 -10.80
CA GLY A 133 -2.09 -12.26 -11.66
C GLY A 133 -1.55 -11.02 -10.96
N GLY A 134 -1.70 -10.88 -9.63
CA GLY A 134 -1.18 -9.76 -8.87
C GLY A 134 0.27 -9.95 -8.43
N ASN A 135 1.01 -8.86 -8.28
CA ASN A 135 2.35 -8.87 -7.72
C ASN A 135 2.32 -8.69 -6.20
N THR A 136 3.29 -9.29 -5.51
CA THR A 136 3.45 -9.23 -4.07
C THR A 136 4.84 -8.74 -3.70
N LEU A 137 4.92 -7.77 -2.78
CA LEU A 137 6.15 -7.49 -2.05
C LEU A 137 6.05 -8.19 -0.70
N TYR A 138 6.94 -9.14 -0.47
CA TYR A 138 7.04 -9.91 0.78
C TYR A 138 8.26 -9.42 1.56
N ILE A 139 8.02 -8.85 2.74
CA ILE A 139 9.06 -8.41 3.67
C ILE A 139 9.21 -9.50 4.73
N ASP A 140 10.32 -10.22 4.63
CA ASP A 140 10.69 -11.28 5.55
C ASP A 140 11.67 -10.74 6.59
N THR A 141 11.28 -10.79 7.85
CA THR A 141 12.05 -10.23 8.96
C THR A 141 12.73 -11.28 9.83
N LYS A 142 12.46 -12.55 9.52
CA LYS A 142 13.04 -13.70 10.24
C LYS A 142 13.87 -14.64 9.38
N ASN A 143 13.85 -14.40 8.07
CA ASN A 143 14.41 -15.34 7.09
C ASN A 143 13.65 -16.69 7.06
N ASP A 144 12.33 -16.64 7.27
CA ASP A 144 11.45 -17.82 7.34
C ASP A 144 10.75 -18.13 6.01
N PHE A 145 10.95 -17.29 4.97
CA PHE A 145 10.37 -17.52 3.65
C PHE A 145 11.00 -18.74 2.99
N CYS A 146 10.23 -19.82 2.88
CA CYS A 146 10.66 -21.05 2.23
C CYS A 146 10.06 -21.19 0.83
N ILE A 147 10.91 -21.18 -0.20
CA ILE A 147 10.49 -21.29 -1.60
C ILE A 147 9.82 -22.63 -1.88
N ASP A 148 10.34 -23.73 -1.35
CA ASP A 148 9.78 -25.06 -1.54
C ASP A 148 8.36 -25.13 -0.99
N ARG A 149 8.17 -24.60 0.23
CA ARG A 149 6.85 -24.53 0.84
C ARG A 149 5.89 -23.63 0.07
N PHE A 150 6.38 -22.53 -0.47
CA PHE A 150 5.58 -21.65 -1.34
C PHE A 150 5.14 -22.40 -2.61
N CYS A 151 6.04 -23.14 -3.24
CA CYS A 151 5.74 -23.96 -4.44
C CYS A 151 4.73 -25.08 -4.13
N GLU A 152 4.81 -25.73 -2.99
CA GLU A 152 3.80 -26.70 -2.54
C GLU A 152 2.42 -26.05 -2.42
N ILE A 153 2.32 -24.89 -1.76
CA ILE A 153 1.08 -24.15 -1.60
C ILE A 153 0.53 -23.71 -2.96
N LEU A 154 1.39 -23.21 -3.84
CA LEU A 154 1.04 -22.80 -5.20
C LEU A 154 0.43 -23.97 -5.98
N SER A 155 1.09 -25.13 -5.94
CA SER A 155 0.63 -26.33 -6.64
C SER A 155 -0.70 -26.85 -6.10
N TYR A 156 -0.93 -26.72 -4.81
CA TYR A 156 -2.20 -27.09 -4.18
C TYR A 156 -3.35 -26.17 -4.62
N ASN A 157 -3.09 -24.88 -4.74
CA ASN A 157 -4.09 -23.87 -5.09
C ASN A 157 -4.35 -23.75 -6.59
N HIS A 158 -3.44 -24.24 -7.44
CA HIS A 158 -3.57 -24.23 -8.90
C HIS A 158 -4.50 -25.36 -9.41
N LYS A 159 -5.53 -25.76 -8.67
CA LYS A 159 -6.48 -26.77 -9.15
C LYS A 159 -7.37 -26.13 -10.21
N PRO A 160 -7.41 -26.66 -11.45
CA PRO A 160 -8.43 -26.27 -12.41
C PRO A 160 -9.82 -26.65 -11.86
N GLN A 161 -10.81 -25.82 -12.11
CA GLN A 161 -12.20 -26.04 -11.66
C GLN A 161 -12.83 -27.33 -12.23
N ASN A 162 -12.21 -27.96 -13.22
CA ASN A 162 -12.62 -29.23 -13.79
C ASN A 162 -11.75 -30.36 -13.22
N GLU A 163 -12.34 -31.24 -12.46
CA GLU A 163 -11.70 -32.41 -11.80
C GLU A 163 -10.93 -33.36 -12.73
N ALA A 164 -11.14 -33.28 -14.05
CA ALA A 164 -10.53 -34.16 -15.05
C ALA A 164 -9.04 -33.89 -15.34
N LYS A 165 -8.46 -32.77 -14.95
CA LYS A 165 -7.04 -32.48 -15.14
C LYS A 165 -6.41 -32.05 -13.81
N ARG A 166 -6.19 -33.01 -12.92
CA ARG A 166 -5.26 -32.87 -11.79
C ARG A 166 -3.83 -32.87 -12.33
N ILE A 167 -3.40 -31.73 -12.86
CA ILE A 167 -1.99 -31.51 -13.08
C ILE A 167 -1.41 -31.22 -11.70
N LYS A 168 -0.80 -32.23 -11.06
CA LYS A 168 0.15 -31.95 -10.00
C LYS A 168 1.22 -31.07 -10.64
N LEU A 169 1.33 -29.82 -10.20
CA LEU A 169 2.49 -28.98 -10.49
C LEU A 169 3.68 -29.68 -9.82
N ASN A 170 4.26 -30.68 -10.48
CA ASN A 170 5.58 -31.14 -10.12
C ASN A 170 6.52 -30.00 -10.53
N CYS A 171 7.20 -29.39 -9.58
CA CYS A 171 8.16 -28.32 -9.82
C CYS A 171 9.13 -28.69 -10.94
N ASP A 172 9.49 -29.97 -11.06
CA ASP A 172 10.41 -30.52 -12.06
C ASP A 172 9.83 -30.57 -13.50
N LYS A 173 8.51 -30.52 -13.68
CA LYS A 173 7.87 -30.66 -15.02
C LYS A 173 7.22 -29.37 -15.54
N ASN A 174 7.08 -28.35 -14.70
CA ASN A 174 6.44 -27.08 -15.04
C ASN A 174 7.27 -25.88 -14.56
N GLU A 175 8.59 -25.97 -14.67
CA GLU A 175 9.52 -24.92 -14.22
C GLU A 175 9.17 -23.52 -14.74
N GLU A 176 8.87 -23.41 -16.05
CA GLU A 176 8.49 -22.12 -16.65
C GLU A 176 7.25 -21.51 -16.04
N LEU A 177 6.24 -22.33 -15.72
CA LEU A 177 5.01 -21.86 -15.11
C LEU A 177 5.25 -21.42 -13.65
N VAL A 178 5.98 -22.21 -12.87
CA VAL A 178 6.37 -21.86 -11.50
C VAL A 178 7.21 -20.58 -11.51
N GLN A 179 8.18 -20.47 -12.41
CA GLN A 179 9.02 -19.29 -12.59
C GLN A 179 8.16 -18.04 -12.90
N SER A 180 7.12 -18.19 -13.73
CA SER A 180 6.20 -17.09 -14.05
C SER A 180 5.45 -16.55 -12.82
N TYR A 181 5.16 -17.40 -11.84
CA TYR A 181 4.56 -16.98 -10.56
C TYR A 181 5.59 -16.40 -9.59
N LEU A 182 6.79 -17.00 -9.51
CA LEU A 182 7.88 -16.48 -8.69
C LEU A 182 8.29 -15.06 -9.13
N ASN A 183 8.30 -14.78 -10.42
CA ASN A 183 8.58 -13.44 -10.96
C ASN A 183 7.58 -12.35 -10.54
N LYS A 184 6.42 -12.74 -9.99
CA LYS A 184 5.44 -11.81 -9.42
C LYS A 184 5.70 -11.46 -7.96
N ILE A 185 6.71 -12.07 -7.35
CA ILE A 185 7.03 -11.89 -5.95
C ILE A 185 8.41 -11.26 -5.83
N ARG A 186 8.48 -10.17 -5.07
CA ARG A 186 9.75 -9.63 -4.61
C ARG A 186 9.88 -9.89 -3.12
N LEU A 187 10.98 -10.52 -2.75
CA LEU A 187 11.32 -10.84 -1.37
C LEU A 187 12.35 -9.82 -0.89
N ALA A 188 12.02 -9.10 0.19
CA ALA A 188 12.93 -8.21 0.88
C ALA A 188 13.23 -8.77 2.28
N LYS A 189 14.51 -9.10 2.55
CA LYS A 189 14.96 -9.55 3.85
C LYS A 189 15.39 -8.35 4.69
N ILE A 190 14.70 -8.08 5.78
CA ILE A 190 14.85 -6.86 6.58
C ILE A 190 14.87 -7.22 8.06
N PHE A 191 15.96 -6.84 8.76
CA PHE A 191 16.19 -7.23 10.14
C PHE A 191 16.27 -6.03 11.10
N SER A 192 16.04 -4.81 10.63
CA SER A 192 16.03 -3.60 11.46
C SER A 192 14.87 -2.68 11.13
N ILE A 193 14.44 -1.88 12.12
CA ILE A 193 13.33 -0.94 11.95
C ILE A 193 13.68 0.18 10.96
N GLN A 194 14.93 0.64 10.95
CA GLN A 194 15.41 1.67 10.04
C GLN A 194 15.38 1.18 8.58
N SER A 195 15.83 -0.07 8.35
CA SER A 195 15.76 -0.68 7.03
C SER A 195 14.32 -0.89 6.57
N LEU A 196 13.41 -1.23 7.49
CA LEU A 196 11.98 -1.36 7.20
C LEU A 196 11.38 -0.01 6.78
N LEU A 197 11.63 1.05 7.53
CA LEU A 197 11.18 2.41 7.22
C LEU A 197 11.71 2.90 5.87
N THR A 198 13.00 2.68 5.59
CA THR A 198 13.62 3.03 4.32
C THR A 198 12.98 2.28 3.15
N THR A 199 12.75 0.98 3.32
CA THR A 199 12.12 0.14 2.30
C THR A 199 10.68 0.59 2.03
N ILE A 200 9.88 0.81 3.07
CA ILE A 200 8.50 1.31 2.93
C ILE A 200 8.50 2.68 2.24
N SER A 201 9.40 3.59 2.63
CA SER A 201 9.52 4.92 1.99
C SER A 201 9.85 4.80 0.51
N SER A 202 10.76 3.90 0.14
CA SER A 202 11.11 3.64 -1.26
C SER A 202 9.93 3.06 -2.04
N VAL A 203 9.16 2.19 -1.42
CA VAL A 203 7.95 1.62 -2.03
C VAL A 203 6.88 2.69 -2.25
N VAL A 204 6.63 3.55 -1.26
CA VAL A 204 5.69 4.67 -1.37
C VAL A 204 6.12 5.61 -2.50
N LYS A 205 7.41 5.95 -2.56
CA LYS A 205 7.98 6.76 -3.65
C LYS A 205 7.74 6.08 -5.01
N ASN A 206 8.10 4.82 -5.15
CA ASN A 206 7.91 4.09 -6.41
C ASN A 206 6.45 4.02 -6.86
N LEU A 207 5.51 3.99 -5.92
CA LEU A 207 4.08 4.04 -6.22
C LEU A 207 3.62 5.44 -6.66
N SER A 208 4.15 6.50 -6.05
CA SER A 208 3.87 7.88 -6.49
C SER A 208 4.45 8.17 -7.87
N ASP A 209 5.63 7.61 -8.17
CA ASP A 209 6.33 7.82 -9.43
C ASP A 209 5.70 7.04 -10.61
N LEU A 210 4.71 6.18 -10.36
CA LEU A 210 3.96 5.49 -11.44
C LEU A 210 3.22 6.43 -12.40
N THR A 211 2.98 7.68 -11.97
CA THR A 211 2.36 8.71 -12.81
C THR A 211 3.34 9.37 -13.78
N SER A 212 4.65 9.28 -13.52
CA SER A 212 5.72 9.83 -14.35
C SER A 212 6.50 8.68 -15.02
N GLU A 213 6.21 8.41 -16.29
CA GLU A 213 6.75 7.26 -17.03
C GLU A 213 8.29 7.21 -17.12
N ASN A 214 8.98 8.33 -16.87
CA ASN A 214 10.44 8.46 -17.07
C ASN A 214 11.29 8.31 -15.80
N SER A 215 10.71 8.06 -14.64
CA SER A 215 11.44 8.07 -13.36
C SER A 215 11.90 6.70 -12.87
N MET A 216 11.46 5.61 -13.54
CA MET A 216 11.65 4.24 -13.05
C MET A 216 12.05 3.30 -14.19
N SER A 217 12.83 2.24 -13.88
CA SER A 217 13.11 1.19 -14.85
C SER A 217 11.83 0.48 -15.31
N PRO A 218 11.74 0.03 -16.58
CA PRO A 218 10.54 -0.62 -17.12
C PRO A 218 10.09 -1.83 -16.30
N GLU A 219 11.03 -2.59 -15.75
CA GLU A 219 10.75 -3.76 -14.90
C GLU A 219 10.12 -3.36 -13.57
N ASN A 220 10.64 -2.31 -12.92
CA ASN A 220 10.10 -1.77 -11.69
C ASN A 220 8.70 -1.20 -11.93
N TRP A 221 8.52 -0.42 -12.98
CA TRP A 221 7.22 0.12 -13.36
C TRP A 221 6.18 -0.98 -13.55
N LYS A 222 6.51 -2.03 -14.32
CA LYS A 222 5.63 -3.18 -14.53
C LYS A 222 5.29 -3.90 -13.23
N PHE A 223 6.27 -4.03 -12.31
CA PHE A 223 6.05 -4.65 -11.01
C PHE A 223 5.12 -3.82 -10.14
N TYR A 224 5.45 -2.53 -9.90
CA TYR A 224 4.69 -1.67 -9.00
C TYR A 224 3.29 -1.33 -9.51
N ARG A 225 3.10 -1.21 -10.83
CA ARG A 225 1.78 -1.01 -11.42
C ARG A 225 0.79 -2.12 -11.09
N ASN A 226 1.27 -3.34 -10.93
CA ASN A 226 0.44 -4.51 -10.66
C ASN A 226 0.57 -5.05 -9.24
N ILE A 227 1.20 -4.31 -8.33
CA ILE A 227 1.31 -4.73 -6.94
C ILE A 227 -0.08 -4.68 -6.29
N LYS A 228 -0.48 -5.77 -5.65
CA LYS A 228 -1.79 -5.91 -4.99
C LYS A 228 -1.69 -6.31 -3.53
N LEU A 229 -0.55 -6.86 -3.13
CA LEU A 229 -0.33 -7.35 -1.78
C LEU A 229 1.06 -6.93 -1.30
N LEU A 230 1.12 -6.41 -0.09
CA LEU A 230 2.34 -6.25 0.68
C LEU A 230 2.20 -7.07 1.95
N VAL A 231 3.18 -7.90 2.21
CA VAL A 231 3.27 -8.75 3.41
C VAL A 231 4.45 -8.31 4.25
N ILE A 232 4.27 -8.21 5.56
CA ILE A 232 5.35 -8.03 6.54
C ILE A 232 5.28 -9.19 7.51
N ASP A 233 6.20 -10.13 7.43
CA ASP A 233 6.23 -11.34 8.26
C ASP A 233 7.59 -11.43 8.98
N ASN A 234 7.65 -11.04 10.25
CA ASN A 234 6.66 -10.39 11.08
C ASN A 234 7.25 -9.11 11.70
N ILE A 235 6.41 -8.14 12.01
CA ILE A 235 6.89 -6.87 12.58
C ILE A 235 7.41 -7.05 14.01
N ALA A 236 6.88 -8.01 14.75
CA ALA A 236 7.26 -8.26 16.14
C ALA A 236 8.75 -8.63 16.27
N SER A 237 9.33 -9.36 15.30
CA SER A 237 10.75 -9.72 15.34
C SER A 237 11.71 -8.53 15.28
N ILE A 238 11.25 -7.41 14.68
CA ILE A 238 12.04 -6.17 14.61
C ILE A 238 11.79 -5.29 15.84
N VAL A 239 10.55 -5.26 16.35
CA VAL A 239 10.14 -4.35 17.42
C VAL A 239 10.49 -4.92 18.81
N LEU A 240 10.26 -6.22 19.04
CA LEU A 240 10.48 -6.82 20.36
C LEU A 240 11.91 -6.66 20.91
N PRO A 241 12.99 -6.77 20.12
CA PRO A 241 14.35 -6.53 20.62
C PRO A 241 14.62 -5.09 21.08
N LEU A 242 13.78 -4.13 20.67
CA LEU A 242 13.89 -2.73 21.07
C LEU A 242 13.17 -2.47 22.42
N LEU A 243 12.21 -3.33 22.77
CA LEU A 243 11.47 -3.21 24.03
C LEU A 243 12.41 -3.56 25.20
N GLY A 244 12.51 -2.66 26.16
CA GLY A 244 13.39 -2.81 27.32
C GLY A 244 14.86 -2.43 27.07
N ASN A 245 15.20 -1.96 25.90
CA ASN A 245 16.51 -1.37 25.63
C ASN A 245 16.50 0.10 26.03
N GLU A 246 17.39 0.50 26.95
CA GLU A 246 17.50 1.89 27.41
C GLU A 246 17.81 2.91 26.29
N GLN A 247 18.39 2.43 25.18
CA GLN A 247 18.70 3.26 24.02
C GLN A 247 17.46 3.64 23.19
N TYR A 248 16.36 2.91 23.37
CA TYR A 248 15.12 3.13 22.61
C TYR A 248 13.95 3.32 23.59
N PRO A 249 13.63 4.56 23.97
CA PRO A 249 12.49 4.84 24.82
C PRO A 249 11.19 4.42 24.09
N MET A 250 10.20 4.01 24.88
CA MET A 250 8.90 3.51 24.35
C MET A 250 8.24 4.51 23.40
N SER A 251 8.45 5.82 23.62
CA SER A 251 7.98 6.88 22.74
C SER A 251 8.55 6.80 21.32
N GLU A 252 9.83 6.47 21.17
CA GLU A 252 10.45 6.30 19.86
C GLU A 252 9.93 5.04 19.15
N ILE A 253 9.79 3.93 19.86
CA ILE A 253 9.24 2.70 19.30
C ILE A 253 7.81 2.94 18.82
N THR A 254 7.00 3.67 19.59
CA THR A 254 5.65 4.05 19.22
C THR A 254 5.66 4.98 18.00
N ALA A 255 6.58 5.95 17.94
CA ALA A 255 6.73 6.84 16.79
C ALA A 255 7.10 6.07 15.52
N PHE A 256 8.04 5.14 15.58
CA PHE A 256 8.43 4.29 14.45
C PHE A 256 7.27 3.44 13.94
N THR A 257 6.53 2.80 14.84
CA THR A 257 5.37 1.98 14.45
C THR A 257 4.26 2.82 13.84
N SER A 258 3.99 4.01 14.38
CA SER A 258 3.03 4.97 13.83
C SER A 258 3.47 5.45 12.44
N GLU A 259 4.74 5.80 12.26
CA GLU A 259 5.29 6.22 10.96
C GLU A 259 5.14 5.12 9.89
N ILE A 260 5.40 3.86 10.25
CA ILE A 260 5.19 2.72 9.36
C ILE A 260 3.72 2.63 8.93
N ILE A 261 2.80 2.69 9.90
CA ILE A 261 1.36 2.59 9.64
C ILE A 261 0.89 3.76 8.76
N ASP A 262 1.34 4.98 9.05
CA ASP A 262 0.95 6.16 8.29
C ASP A 262 1.46 6.09 6.86
N LYS A 263 2.74 5.73 6.65
CA LYS A 263 3.28 5.52 5.30
C LYS A 263 2.52 4.45 4.53
N LEU A 264 2.14 3.36 5.19
CA LEU A 264 1.35 2.30 4.57
C LEU A 264 -0.08 2.75 4.26
N ARG A 265 -0.71 3.58 5.08
CA ARG A 265 -2.05 4.15 4.82
C ARG A 265 -2.06 5.11 3.64
N TYR A 266 -1.02 5.90 3.46
CA TYR A 266 -0.89 6.83 2.32
C TYR A 266 -0.50 6.12 1.03
N SER A 267 0.08 4.92 1.12
CA SER A 267 0.35 4.12 -0.06
C SER A 267 -0.96 3.53 -0.59
N ILE A 268 -1.17 3.64 -1.90
CA ILE A 268 -2.35 3.12 -2.62
C ILE A 268 -2.27 1.57 -2.71
N PHE A 269 -1.85 0.91 -1.62
CA PHE A 269 -1.81 -0.53 -1.60
C PHE A 269 -3.22 -1.11 -1.59
N LYS A 270 -3.42 -2.10 -2.45
CA LYS A 270 -4.71 -2.77 -2.57
C LYS A 270 -4.99 -3.73 -1.42
N CYS A 271 -3.96 -4.27 -0.78
CA CYS A 271 -4.04 -5.03 0.48
C CYS A 271 -2.68 -5.03 1.18
N ILE A 272 -2.67 -4.80 2.48
CA ILE A 272 -1.48 -4.95 3.32
C ILE A 272 -1.78 -6.04 4.35
N PHE A 273 -0.94 -7.05 4.38
CA PHE A 273 -1.02 -8.12 5.36
C PHE A 273 0.19 -8.04 6.29
N LYS A 274 -0.08 -7.89 7.58
CA LYS A 274 0.92 -7.82 8.64
C LYS A 274 0.74 -9.01 9.57
N SER A 275 1.77 -9.83 9.68
CA SER A 275 1.85 -10.90 10.67
C SER A 275 2.56 -10.38 11.93
N CYS A 276 2.01 -10.61 13.10
CA CYS A 276 2.60 -10.30 14.41
C CYS A 276 2.90 -11.55 15.20
#